data_937e725f8a156e134bbf88d302bf6704
#
_entry.id   937e725f8a156e134bbf88d302bf6704
#
_cell.length_a   1.000
_cell.length_b   1.000
_cell.length_c   1.000
_cell.angle_alpha   90.00
_cell.angle_beta   90.00
_cell.angle_gamma   90.00
#
_symmetry.space_group_name_H-M   'P 1'
#
loop_
_entity.id
_entity.type
_entity.pdbx_description
1 polymer ?
#
loop_
_entity_poly.entity_id
_entity_poly.type
_entity_poly.pdbx_seq_one_letter_code
_entity_poly.pdbx_strand_id
1 'polypeptide(L)'
;MQENNLEKQIESVLFWKGEPVSIKKLGQIFEKKEEEILASLKNLETNLTNRGIVLIFKDDEVTLGTSKDTSELIEKLTKEELVRDLGRAGLGQILTINKLKGIS
;
A
#
# COMPACT_ATOMS: atom_id res chain seq x y z
N MET A 1 1.73 15.24 -17.41
CA MET A 1 1.76 13.94 -17.73
C MET A 1 2.79 13.16 -17.08
N GLN A 2 4.03 13.58 -17.09
CA GLN A 2 5.08 12.85 -16.46
C GLN A 2 4.83 12.66 -14.99
N GLU A 3 4.34 13.69 -14.35
CA GLU A 3 4.08 13.60 -12.93
C GLU A 3 3.02 12.59 -12.61
N ASN A 4 1.97 12.57 -13.43
CA ASN A 4 0.91 11.61 -13.20
C ASN A 4 1.41 10.19 -13.38
N ASN A 5 2.31 10.02 -14.32
CA ASN A 5 2.89 8.73 -14.53
C ASN A 5 3.71 8.30 -13.32
N LEU A 6 4.51 9.21 -12.78
CA LEU A 6 5.32 8.88 -11.64
C LEU A 6 4.45 8.52 -10.44
N GLU A 7 3.38 9.28 -10.24
CA GLU A 7 2.48 9.00 -9.14
C GLU A 7 1.88 7.61 -9.26
N LYS A 8 1.42 7.25 -10.45
CA LYS A 8 0.85 5.93 -10.66
C LYS A 8 1.88 4.83 -10.48
N GLN A 9 3.08 5.07 -10.93
CA GLN A 9 4.13 4.07 -10.82
C GLN A 9 4.51 3.86 -9.37
N ILE A 10 4.59 4.94 -8.60
CA ILE A 10 4.88 4.83 -7.18
C ILE A 10 3.78 4.04 -6.48
N GLU A 11 2.53 4.37 -6.79
CA GLU A 11 1.42 3.66 -6.19
C GLU A 11 1.51 2.16 -6.49
N SER A 12 1.83 1.83 -7.72
CA SER A 12 1.95 0.42 -8.13
C SER A 12 3.06 -0.29 -7.37
N VAL A 13 4.19 0.38 -7.20
CA VAL A 13 5.31 -0.22 -6.48
C VAL A 13 4.94 -0.44 -5.02
N LEU A 14 4.28 0.53 -4.41
CA LEU A 14 3.90 0.40 -3.01
C LEU A 14 2.90 -0.72 -2.82
N PHE A 15 1.96 -0.84 -3.72
CA PHE A 15 0.98 -1.90 -3.64
C PHE A 15 1.64 -3.27 -3.84
N TRP A 16 2.50 -3.35 -4.85
CA TRP A 16 3.18 -4.61 -5.16
C TRP A 16 4.09 -5.04 -4.02
N LYS A 17 4.79 -4.08 -3.43
CA LYS A 17 5.75 -4.40 -2.38
C LYS A 17 5.05 -4.87 -1.10
N GLY A 18 3.95 -4.23 -0.75
CA GLY A 18 3.18 -4.64 0.41
C GLY A 18 3.83 -4.35 1.74
N GLU A 19 4.91 -3.60 1.76
CA GLU A 19 5.58 -3.24 2.98
C GLU A 19 6.27 -1.90 2.80
N PRO A 20 6.68 -1.24 3.87
CA PRO A 20 7.24 0.10 3.75
C PRO A 20 8.48 0.15 2.87
N VAL A 21 8.55 1.19 2.07
CA VAL A 21 9.68 1.43 1.18
C VAL A 21 10.23 2.81 1.50
N SER A 22 11.54 2.94 1.60
CA SER A 22 12.13 4.22 1.92
C SER A 22 11.99 5.18 0.73
N ILE A 23 11.89 6.45 1.05
CA ILE A 23 11.80 7.46 0.02
C ILE A 23 13.07 7.48 -0.81
N LYS A 24 14.19 7.24 -0.17
CA LYS A 24 15.45 7.16 -0.88
C LYS A 24 15.43 6.02 -1.89
N LYS A 25 14.87 4.88 -1.50
CA LYS A 25 14.78 3.74 -2.39
C LYS A 25 13.89 4.06 -3.59
N LEU A 26 12.79 4.74 -3.35
CA LEU A 26 11.92 5.14 -4.44
C LEU A 26 12.65 6.06 -5.40
N GLY A 27 13.46 6.97 -4.85
CA GLY A 27 14.25 7.84 -5.69
C GLY A 27 15.21 7.06 -6.56
N GLN A 28 15.80 6.00 -6.02
CA GLN A 28 16.70 5.17 -6.78
C GLN A 28 15.97 4.39 -7.86
N ILE A 29 14.83 3.82 -7.51
CA ILE A 29 14.06 3.03 -8.46
C ILE A 29 13.67 3.86 -9.68
N PHE A 30 13.21 5.08 -9.43
CA PHE A 30 12.70 5.91 -10.51
C PHE A 30 13.73 6.90 -11.04
N GLU A 31 14.92 6.91 -10.46
CA GLU A 31 15.98 7.83 -10.85
C GLU A 31 15.49 9.26 -10.75
N LYS A 32 14.87 9.58 -9.62
CA LYS A 32 14.35 10.89 -9.34
C LYS A 32 14.89 11.38 -8.01
N LYS A 33 14.90 12.68 -7.82
CA LYS A 33 15.33 13.25 -6.56
C LYS A 33 14.27 13.00 -5.51
N GLU A 34 14.70 12.96 -4.26
CA GLU A 34 13.75 12.73 -3.18
C GLU A 34 12.66 13.78 -3.15
N GLU A 35 13.00 15.01 -3.51
CA GLU A 35 12.01 16.06 -3.56
C GLU A 35 10.90 15.75 -4.54
N GLU A 36 11.26 15.19 -5.69
CA GLU A 36 10.27 14.83 -6.68
C GLU A 36 9.42 13.67 -6.21
N ILE A 37 10.04 12.72 -5.54
CA ILE A 37 9.29 11.60 -4.97
C ILE A 37 8.31 12.11 -3.92
N LEU A 38 8.76 13.00 -3.05
CA LEU A 38 7.89 13.54 -2.02
C LEU A 38 6.72 14.30 -2.62
N ALA A 39 6.97 15.08 -3.66
CA ALA A 39 5.89 15.81 -4.30
C ALA A 39 4.85 14.85 -4.88
N SER A 40 5.31 13.79 -5.53
CA SER A 40 4.39 12.82 -6.09
C SER A 40 3.61 12.08 -5.00
N LEU A 41 4.28 11.78 -3.89
CA LEU A 41 3.61 11.14 -2.77
C LEU A 41 2.53 12.03 -2.19
N LYS A 42 2.82 13.33 -2.14
CA LYS A 42 1.83 14.26 -1.62
C LYS A 42 0.61 14.31 -2.52
N ASN A 43 0.83 14.29 -3.83
CA ASN A 43 -0.28 14.26 -4.76
C ASN A 43 -1.07 12.96 -4.62
N LEU A 44 -0.37 11.85 -4.46
CA LEU A 44 -1.03 10.58 -4.26
C LEU A 44 -1.85 10.59 -2.98
N GLU A 45 -1.29 11.13 -1.92
CA GLU A 45 -2.00 11.21 -0.65
C GLU A 45 -3.30 11.99 -0.82
N THR A 46 -3.23 13.10 -1.54
CA THR A 46 -4.42 13.91 -1.79
C THR A 46 -5.46 13.12 -2.59
N ASN A 47 -5.01 12.39 -3.59
CA ASN A 47 -5.92 11.65 -4.42
C ASN A 47 -6.56 10.47 -3.69
N LEU A 48 -5.97 10.05 -2.59
CA LEU A 48 -6.53 8.97 -1.80
C LEU A 48 -7.41 9.48 -0.67
N THR A 49 -7.64 10.77 -0.62
CA THR A 49 -8.50 11.34 0.42
C THR A 49 -9.89 10.73 0.34
N ASN A 50 -10.44 10.37 1.50
CA ASN A 50 -11.77 9.80 1.63
C ASN A 50 -11.90 8.42 0.98
N ARG A 51 -10.79 7.76 0.81
CA ARG A 51 -10.83 6.39 0.32
C ARG A 51 -10.42 5.44 1.42
N GLY A 52 -10.62 4.16 1.18
CA GLY A 52 -10.26 3.15 2.16
C GLY A 52 -8.78 2.87 2.24
N ILE A 53 -8.03 3.27 1.21
CA ILE A 53 -6.59 3.09 1.19
C ILE A 53 -5.93 4.45 1.30
N VAL A 54 -4.92 4.55 2.13
CA VAL A 54 -4.21 5.80 2.34
C VAL A 54 -2.72 5.53 2.37
N LEU A 55 -1.94 6.61 2.28
CA LEU A 55 -0.50 6.50 2.46
C LEU A 55 -0.17 6.64 3.93
N ILE A 56 0.72 5.80 4.39
CA ILE A 56 1.19 5.85 5.76
C ILE A 56 2.67 6.14 5.73
N PHE A 57 3.07 7.23 6.38
CA PHE A 57 4.47 7.63 6.46
C PHE A 57 5.01 7.28 7.83
N LYS A 58 6.20 6.71 7.87
CA LYS A 58 6.84 6.43 9.13
C LYS A 58 8.32 6.70 8.92
N ASP A 59 8.84 7.72 9.60
CA ASP A 59 10.21 8.15 9.41
C ASP A 59 10.43 8.49 7.94
N ASP A 60 11.35 7.82 7.29
CA ASP A 60 11.59 8.09 5.88
C ASP A 60 11.05 6.99 4.98
N GLU A 61 10.08 6.23 5.48
CA GLU A 61 9.47 5.16 4.71
C GLU A 61 8.01 5.45 4.48
N VAL A 62 7.45 4.83 3.46
CA VAL A 62 6.04 5.03 3.12
C VAL A 62 5.46 3.70 2.64
N THR A 63 4.21 3.49 2.94
CA THR A 63 3.51 2.30 2.49
C THR A 63 2.03 2.64 2.31
N LEU A 64 1.31 1.74 1.69
CA LEU A 64 -0.14 1.87 1.60
C LEU A 64 -0.77 1.10 2.76
N GLY A 65 -1.85 1.64 3.27
CA GLY A 65 -2.55 0.96 4.34
C GLY A 65 -4.01 1.32 4.31
N THR A 66 -4.76 0.78 5.24
CA THR A 66 -6.18 1.08 5.32
C THR A 66 -6.38 2.35 6.13
N SER A 67 -7.44 3.08 5.80
CA SER A 67 -7.70 4.33 6.48
C SER A 67 -8.20 4.08 7.89
N LYS A 68 -8.06 5.10 8.73
CA LYS A 68 -8.54 4.98 10.10
C LYS A 68 -10.05 4.82 10.14
N ASP A 69 -10.73 5.39 9.18
CA ASP A 69 -12.18 5.29 9.15
C ASP A 69 -12.66 3.85 9.07
N THR A 70 -11.85 2.99 8.48
CA THR A 70 -12.23 1.60 8.32
C THR A 70 -11.48 0.67 9.25
N SER A 71 -10.75 1.21 10.22
CA SER A 71 -9.89 0.39 11.05
C SER A 71 -10.67 -0.63 11.88
N GLU A 72 -11.81 -0.24 12.39
CA GLU A 72 -12.63 -1.16 13.16
C GLU A 72 -13.10 -2.33 12.33
N LEU A 73 -13.53 -2.02 11.11
CA LEU A 73 -13.97 -3.06 10.19
C LEU A 73 -12.83 -4.01 9.88
N ILE A 74 -11.67 -3.46 9.55
CA ILE A 74 -10.53 -4.28 9.19
C ILE A 74 -10.09 -5.13 10.38
N GLU A 75 -10.10 -4.56 11.57
CA GLU A 75 -9.72 -5.28 12.76
C GLU A 75 -10.66 -6.45 13.00
N LYS A 76 -11.95 -6.19 12.83
CA LYS A 76 -12.93 -7.24 13.03
C LYS A 76 -12.75 -8.36 12.01
N LEU A 77 -12.55 -7.98 10.75
CA LEU A 77 -12.34 -8.98 9.71
C LEU A 77 -11.08 -9.77 9.95
N THR A 78 -10.04 -9.12 10.39
CA THR A 78 -8.80 -9.80 10.66
C THR A 78 -8.99 -10.87 11.73
N LYS A 79 -9.69 -10.53 12.77
CA LYS A 79 -9.93 -11.49 13.82
C LYS A 79 -10.76 -12.68 13.34
N GLU A 80 -11.84 -12.38 12.65
CA GLU A 80 -12.74 -13.43 12.22
C GLU A 80 -12.14 -14.27 11.12
N GLU A 81 -11.56 -13.59 10.16
CA GLU A 81 -11.01 -14.28 9.01
C GLU A 81 -9.81 -15.12 9.37
N LEU A 82 -8.96 -14.59 10.21
CA LEU A 82 -7.80 -15.35 10.59
C LEU A 82 -8.20 -16.62 11.30
N VAL A 83 -9.15 -16.53 12.18
CA VAL A 83 -9.59 -17.70 12.91
C VAL A 83 -10.18 -18.73 11.98
N ARG A 84 -11.04 -18.29 11.08
CA ARG A 84 -11.65 -19.20 10.16
C ARG A 84 -10.69 -19.77 9.16
N ASP A 85 -9.93 -18.88 8.55
CA ASP A 85 -9.05 -19.30 7.47
C ASP A 85 -7.91 -20.16 7.93
N LEU A 86 -7.45 -19.92 9.12
CA LEU A 86 -6.43 -20.79 9.64
C LEU A 86 -6.95 -22.18 9.87
N GLY A 87 -8.23 -22.26 10.12
CA GLY A 87 -8.84 -23.56 10.27
C GLY A 87 -9.04 -24.26 8.97
N ARG A 88 -8.96 -23.56 7.85
CA ARG A 88 -9.06 -24.17 6.60
C ARG A 88 -7.75 -24.27 6.04
N ALA A 89 -7.39 -25.20 5.51
CA ALA A 89 -6.10 -25.29 5.01
C ALA A 89 -5.84 -24.49 3.82
N GLY A 90 -6.76 -23.98 3.25
CA GLY A 90 -6.51 -23.40 2.02
C GLY A 90 -6.11 -22.04 1.95
N LEU A 91 -5.67 -21.48 2.97
CA LEU A 91 -5.41 -20.19 2.96
C LEU A 91 -4.47 -19.66 2.05
N GLY A 92 -3.73 -20.30 1.59
CA GLY A 92 -2.79 -19.73 0.77
C GLY A 92 -3.27 -18.72 -0.09
N GLN A 93 -4.33 -18.61 -0.37
CA GLN A 93 -4.64 -17.71 -1.20
C GLN A 93 -4.97 -16.52 -0.76
N ILE A 94 -5.10 -16.31 0.16
CA ILE A 94 -5.38 -15.10 0.40
C ILE A 94 -4.36 -14.32 0.59
N LEU A 95 -3.76 -14.53 0.85
CA LEU A 95 -2.85 -13.72 0.90
C LEU A 95 -2.17 -13.63 0.03
N THR A 96 -2.73 -14.19 -0.56
CA THR A 96 -2.25 -14.06 -1.47
C THR A 96 -2.78 -13.77 -2.34
N ILE A 97 -3.46 -13.76 -2.19
CA ILE A 97 -3.80 -13.56 -2.87
C ILE A 97 -3.66 -12.99 -3.06
N ASN A 98 -3.61 -12.81 -2.54
CA ASN A 98 -3.16 -12.58 -2.75
C ASN A 98 -2.61 -12.65 -2.97
N LYS A 99 -2.45 -12.78 -2.72
CA LYS A 99 -1.76 -12.92 -3.10
C LYS A 99 -1.90 -13.17 -3.94
N LEU A 100 -2.79 -12.95 -3.91
CA LEU A 100 -2.75 -13.19 -4.67
C LEU A 100 -3.02 -13.15 -5.30
N LYS A 101 -3.40 -12.91 -5.20
CA LYS A 101 -3.40 -12.93 -5.70
C LYS A 101 -3.54 -12.94 -6.03
N GLY A 102 -4.10 -12.43 -5.67
CA GLY A 102 -3.83 -12.49 -5.81
C GLY A 102 -4.18 -12.38 -5.98
N ILE A 103 -4.47 -12.13 -5.87
CA ILE A 103 -4.35 -12.23 -6.04
C ILE A 103 -4.25 -12.49 -6.14
N SER A 104 -4.49 -12.20 -5.78
CA SER A 104 -4.05 -12.51 -5.85
C SER A 104 -3.87 -12.66 -5.94
#